data_0d23ae733f00beb2de8c219b9be378f0
#
_entry.id   0d23ae733f00beb2de8c219b9be378f0
#
_cell.length_a   1.000
_cell.length_b   1.000
_cell.length_c   1.000
_cell.angle_alpha   90.00
_cell.angle_beta   90.00
_cell.angle_gamma   90.00
#
_symmetry.space_group_name_H-M   'P 1'
#
loop_
_entity.id
_entity.type
_entity.pdbx_description
1 polymer ?
#
loop_
_entity_poly.entity_id
_entity_poly.type
_entity_poly.pdbx_seq_one_letter_code
_entity_poly.pdbx_strand_id
1 'polypeptide(L)'
;MPDLSQIKDDLVTANRVLAYHHVVDSFGHVSIRNPENPKHFFLSRARAPNCVEIGDITEFDFQGKIIGHEPGKPYSERFIHGSIYEARPDVMAVVHNHSPNVVPFTVQSKKKMKPIMHMCAPIGSDIPTWDISHKFGVTNLLVTSVDMGRDLAQCLGNRTVSLMRGHGSVVVGKSLREVVFTSIYMEINAEMLLKAYQLGDGDITPLSDGEVAANSGARAGFTLERGWENWCRLTGRPYYAQDWNMGPGFSKTDK
;
A
#
# COMPACT_ATOMS: atom_id res chain seq x y z
N MET A 1 21.58 -3.09 8.98
CA MET A 1 20.14 -2.76 8.94
C MET A 1 20.05 -1.27 8.70
N PRO A 2 19.07 -0.73 7.97
CA PRO A 2 18.91 0.71 7.87
C PRO A 2 18.64 1.29 9.26
N ASP A 3 19.19 2.48 9.52
CA ASP A 3 18.98 3.24 10.74
C ASP A 3 17.48 3.62 10.86
N LEU A 4 16.91 3.59 12.06
CA LEU A 4 15.53 3.98 12.32
C LEU A 4 15.21 5.41 11.85
N SER A 5 16.21 6.31 11.88
CA SER A 5 16.04 7.68 11.35
C SER A 5 15.80 7.67 9.84
N GLN A 6 16.54 6.86 9.10
CA GLN A 6 16.36 6.68 7.66
C GLN A 6 15.00 6.04 7.34
N ILE A 7 14.58 5.03 8.12
CA ILE A 7 13.27 4.39 7.95
C ILE A 7 12.13 5.39 8.12
N LYS A 8 12.22 6.26 9.12
CA LYS A 8 11.23 7.33 9.35
C LYS A 8 11.26 8.37 8.23
N ASP A 9 12.42 8.71 7.72
CA ASP A 9 12.57 9.65 6.58
C ASP A 9 12.00 9.04 5.29
N ASP A 10 12.28 7.77 5.01
CA ASP A 10 11.66 7.02 3.90
C ASP A 10 10.12 6.95 4.06
N LEU A 11 9.60 6.84 5.28
CA LEU A 11 8.15 6.85 5.53
C LEU A 11 7.54 8.23 5.24
N VAL A 12 8.22 9.33 5.57
CA VAL A 12 7.82 10.68 5.14
C VAL A 12 7.82 10.78 3.61
N THR A 13 8.87 10.27 2.98
CA THR A 13 8.99 10.23 1.51
C THR A 13 7.84 9.45 0.88
N ALA A 14 7.49 8.28 1.42
CA ALA A 14 6.35 7.48 0.96
C ALA A 14 5.03 8.26 0.99
N ASN A 15 4.75 9.00 2.08
CA ASN A 15 3.57 9.86 2.17
C ASN A 15 3.53 10.90 1.05
N ARG A 16 4.66 11.58 0.78
CA ARG A 16 4.77 12.60 -0.28
C ARG A 16 4.60 12.00 -1.67
N VAL A 17 5.23 10.87 -1.93
CA VAL A 17 5.16 10.14 -3.21
C VAL A 17 3.75 9.68 -3.50
N LEU A 18 3.06 9.07 -2.53
CA LEU A 18 1.68 8.63 -2.67
C LEU A 18 0.73 9.80 -2.94
N ALA A 19 0.95 10.95 -2.28
CA ALA A 19 0.19 12.17 -2.53
C ALA A 19 0.47 12.76 -3.92
N TYR A 20 1.73 12.79 -4.35
CA TYR A 20 2.13 13.27 -5.68
C TYR A 20 1.47 12.45 -6.81
N HIS A 21 1.33 11.14 -6.61
CA HIS A 21 0.70 10.23 -7.57
C HIS A 21 -0.82 10.06 -7.38
N HIS A 22 -1.47 10.91 -6.59
CA HIS A 22 -2.91 10.90 -6.35
C HIS A 22 -3.47 9.57 -5.79
N VAL A 23 -2.60 8.75 -5.20
CA VAL A 23 -3.01 7.53 -4.48
C VAL A 23 -3.71 7.91 -3.18
N VAL A 24 -3.21 8.95 -2.52
CA VAL A 24 -3.84 9.60 -1.35
C VAL A 24 -3.98 11.09 -1.64
N ASP A 25 -4.92 11.73 -0.97
CA ASP A 25 -5.11 13.18 -1.00
C ASP A 25 -4.80 13.81 0.37
N SER A 26 -5.78 14.44 1.01
CA SER A 26 -5.68 14.86 2.42
C SER A 26 -5.90 13.71 3.40
N PHE A 27 -6.34 12.57 2.91
CA PHE A 27 -6.70 11.37 3.65
C PHE A 27 -5.95 10.17 3.09
N GLY A 28 -5.94 9.06 3.85
CA GLY A 28 -5.11 7.90 3.57
C GLY A 28 -3.79 7.97 4.35
N HIS A 29 -3.12 6.85 4.48
CA HIS A 29 -1.92 6.74 5.31
C HIS A 29 -1.09 5.51 4.97
N VAL A 30 0.21 5.60 5.24
CA VAL A 30 1.18 4.53 5.03
C VAL A 30 1.96 4.28 6.31
N SER A 31 2.23 3.00 6.57
CA SER A 31 3.02 2.55 7.73
C SER A 31 4.12 1.58 7.32
N ILE A 32 5.09 1.41 8.22
CA ILE A 32 6.14 0.41 8.12
C ILE A 32 6.31 -0.31 9.45
N ARG A 33 6.49 -1.64 9.41
CA ARG A 33 6.82 -2.44 10.59
C ARG A 33 8.18 -2.01 11.15
N ASN A 34 8.28 -1.92 12.48
CA ASN A 34 9.55 -1.61 13.12
C ASN A 34 10.51 -2.82 12.98
N PRO A 35 11.66 -2.70 12.30
CA PRO A 35 12.59 -3.82 12.13
C PRO A 35 13.31 -4.22 13.43
N GLU A 36 13.41 -3.33 14.42
CA GLU A 36 14.02 -3.64 15.73
C GLU A 36 13.01 -4.28 16.69
N ASN A 37 11.70 -4.01 16.48
CA ASN A 37 10.63 -4.65 17.24
C ASN A 37 9.48 -5.04 16.30
N PRO A 38 9.47 -6.27 15.75
CA PRO A 38 8.50 -6.68 14.74
C PRO A 38 7.04 -6.76 15.24
N LYS A 39 6.81 -6.54 16.54
CA LYS A 39 5.46 -6.41 17.14
C LYS A 39 4.94 -4.96 17.11
N HIS A 40 5.71 -4.03 16.62
CA HIS A 40 5.38 -2.61 16.52
C HIS A 40 5.47 -2.13 15.06
N PHE A 41 4.89 -0.95 14.80
CA PHE A 41 4.98 -0.29 13.50
C PHE A 41 5.05 1.22 13.65
N PHE A 42 5.61 1.90 12.65
CA PHE A 42 5.64 3.35 12.55
C PHE A 42 4.52 3.84 11.63
N LEU A 43 3.83 4.89 12.06
CA LEU A 43 2.79 5.60 11.34
C LEU A 43 2.83 7.07 11.75
N SER A 44 2.43 7.99 10.88
CA SER A 44 2.30 9.40 11.30
C SER A 44 1.08 9.62 12.18
N ARG A 45 1.09 10.70 12.97
CA ARG A 45 -0.15 11.23 13.54
C ARG A 45 -1.14 11.56 12.42
N ALA A 46 -2.42 11.79 12.75
CA ALA A 46 -3.43 12.21 11.79
C ALA A 46 -3.07 13.57 11.18
N ARG A 47 -2.42 13.52 10.02
CA ARG A 47 -1.98 14.66 9.20
C ARG A 47 -2.11 14.32 7.74
N ALA A 48 -2.44 15.30 6.89
CA ALA A 48 -2.49 15.09 5.44
C ALA A 48 -1.13 14.54 4.94
N PRO A 49 -1.11 13.47 4.12
CA PRO A 49 0.12 12.81 3.70
C PRO A 49 1.18 13.75 3.13
N ASN A 50 0.77 14.72 2.31
CA ASN A 50 1.69 15.71 1.76
C ASN A 50 2.29 16.67 2.80
N CYS A 51 1.75 16.72 4.00
CA CYS A 51 2.22 17.58 5.09
C CYS A 51 2.99 16.83 6.18
N VAL A 52 3.11 15.51 6.08
CA VAL A 52 3.80 14.67 7.08
C VAL A 52 5.28 15.04 7.15
N GLU A 53 5.82 15.14 8.36
CA GLU A 53 7.22 15.39 8.71
C GLU A 53 7.73 14.33 9.69
N ILE A 54 9.06 14.24 9.87
CA ILE A 54 9.67 13.24 10.75
C ILE A 54 9.10 13.31 12.18
N GLY A 55 8.87 14.52 12.70
CA GLY A 55 8.28 14.74 14.02
C GLY A 55 6.85 14.24 14.19
N ASP A 56 6.16 13.96 13.09
CA ASP A 56 4.81 13.39 13.11
C ASP A 56 4.80 11.86 13.23
N ILE A 57 5.95 11.20 12.97
CA ILE A 57 6.05 9.73 12.99
C ILE A 57 6.14 9.24 14.43
N THR A 58 5.23 8.33 14.77
CA THR A 58 5.22 7.68 16.08
C THR A 58 5.12 6.17 15.95
N GLU A 59 5.43 5.48 17.02
CA GLU A 59 5.41 4.03 17.11
C GLU A 59 4.10 3.54 17.73
N PHE A 60 3.56 2.45 17.22
CA PHE A 60 2.34 1.81 17.69
C PHE A 60 2.55 0.31 17.93
N ASP A 61 1.86 -0.24 18.92
CA ASP A 61 1.63 -1.68 18.99
C ASP A 61 0.50 -2.11 18.02
N PHE A 62 0.26 -3.41 17.89
CA PHE A 62 -0.78 -3.93 16.98
C PHE A 62 -2.21 -3.60 17.44
N GLN A 63 -2.41 -3.23 18.68
CA GLN A 63 -3.68 -2.76 19.22
C GLN A 63 -3.90 -1.26 18.97
N GLY A 64 -2.96 -0.60 18.30
CA GLY A 64 -3.02 0.82 17.95
C GLY A 64 -2.74 1.75 19.12
N LYS A 65 -2.10 1.27 20.20
CA LYS A 65 -1.61 2.09 21.30
C LYS A 65 -0.28 2.73 20.90
N ILE A 66 -0.13 4.03 21.19
CA ILE A 66 1.12 4.75 20.99
C ILE A 66 2.17 4.25 21.98
N ILE A 67 3.40 4.05 21.48
CA ILE A 67 4.59 3.68 22.24
C ILE A 67 5.57 4.86 22.22
N GLY A 68 5.87 5.41 23.40
CA GLY A 68 6.86 6.51 23.52
C GLY A 68 6.27 7.87 23.15
N HIS A 69 6.90 8.56 22.18
CA HIS A 69 6.54 9.92 21.78
C HIS A 69 5.14 10.02 21.16
N GLU A 70 4.34 10.96 21.66
CA GLU A 70 2.98 11.23 21.20
C GLU A 70 2.92 12.61 20.50
N PRO A 71 3.07 12.66 19.17
CA PRO A 71 3.15 13.91 18.41
C PRO A 71 1.78 14.60 18.22
N GLY A 72 0.69 13.96 18.65
CA GLY A 72 -0.68 14.45 18.52
C GLY A 72 -1.68 13.35 18.22
N LYS A 73 -2.90 13.73 17.82
CA LYS A 73 -4.00 12.78 17.59
C LYS A 73 -3.63 11.72 16.56
N PRO A 74 -3.76 10.42 16.88
CA PRO A 74 -3.51 9.34 15.91
C PRO A 74 -4.66 9.21 14.91
N TYR A 75 -4.40 8.56 13.76
CA TYR A 75 -5.49 8.16 12.85
C TYR A 75 -6.49 7.24 13.56
N SER A 76 -7.79 7.48 13.32
CA SER A 76 -8.86 6.60 13.79
C SER A 76 -8.71 5.19 13.22
N GLU A 77 -8.20 5.06 12.00
CA GLU A 77 -8.07 3.82 11.25
C GLU A 77 -6.69 3.13 11.36
N ARG A 78 -5.88 3.49 12.35
CA ARG A 78 -4.60 2.80 12.66
C ARG A 78 -4.76 1.29 12.92
N PHE A 79 -5.96 0.86 13.27
CA PHE A 79 -6.31 -0.55 13.48
C PHE A 79 -6.21 -1.39 12.20
N ILE A 80 -6.38 -0.79 11.02
CA ILE A 80 -6.09 -1.44 9.72
C ILE A 80 -4.67 -1.99 9.73
N HIS A 81 -3.69 -1.14 10.05
CA HIS A 81 -2.27 -1.48 10.02
C HIS A 81 -1.92 -2.54 11.08
N GLY A 82 -2.28 -2.27 12.34
CA GLY A 82 -1.97 -3.16 13.46
C GLY A 82 -2.50 -4.58 13.24
N SER A 83 -3.76 -4.70 12.80
CA SER A 83 -4.39 -6.01 12.56
C SER A 83 -3.80 -6.76 11.37
N ILE A 84 -3.42 -6.05 10.29
CA ILE A 84 -2.73 -6.66 9.15
C ILE A 84 -1.35 -7.16 9.58
N TYR A 85 -0.56 -6.35 10.32
CA TYR A 85 0.74 -6.79 10.84
C TYR A 85 0.62 -7.97 11.81
N GLU A 86 -0.41 -8.00 12.64
CA GLU A 86 -0.68 -9.13 13.55
C GLU A 86 -0.93 -10.43 12.77
N ALA A 87 -1.74 -10.37 11.72
CA ALA A 87 -2.13 -11.54 10.91
C ALA A 87 -1.04 -11.98 9.90
N ARG A 88 -0.16 -11.06 9.48
CA ARG A 88 0.78 -11.24 8.36
C ARG A 88 2.21 -10.86 8.77
N PRO A 89 2.97 -11.79 9.38
CA PRO A 89 4.37 -11.54 9.78
C PRO A 89 5.31 -11.22 8.61
N ASP A 90 4.94 -11.64 7.39
CA ASP A 90 5.68 -11.38 6.14
C ASP A 90 5.50 -9.96 5.61
N VAL A 91 4.47 -9.23 6.08
CA VAL A 91 4.18 -7.86 5.66
C VAL A 91 5.05 -6.87 6.45
N MET A 92 5.78 -6.03 5.71
CA MET A 92 6.64 -4.99 6.27
C MET A 92 6.07 -3.59 6.09
N ALA A 93 5.17 -3.37 5.13
CA ALA A 93 4.55 -2.06 4.92
C ALA A 93 3.08 -2.20 4.49
N VAL A 94 2.25 -1.22 4.87
CA VAL A 94 0.82 -1.16 4.58
C VAL A 94 0.45 0.24 4.13
N VAL A 95 -0.30 0.34 3.03
CA VAL A 95 -0.97 1.58 2.58
C VAL A 95 -2.47 1.39 2.67
N HIS A 96 -3.16 2.35 3.26
CA HIS A 96 -4.60 2.54 3.13
C HIS A 96 -4.85 3.81 2.33
N ASN A 97 -5.73 3.74 1.33
CA ASN A 97 -5.98 4.84 0.41
C ASN A 97 -7.42 4.89 -0.09
N HIS A 98 -7.79 6.04 -0.64
CA HIS A 98 -9.08 6.32 -1.26
C HIS A 98 -8.90 6.69 -2.74
N SER A 99 -7.98 6.01 -3.43
CA SER A 99 -7.60 6.26 -4.84
C SER A 99 -8.83 6.43 -5.73
N PRO A 100 -8.99 7.56 -6.45
CA PRO A 100 -10.26 7.92 -7.10
C PRO A 100 -10.69 6.93 -8.19
N ASN A 101 -9.71 6.36 -8.92
CA ASN A 101 -10.00 5.38 -9.97
C ASN A 101 -10.23 3.96 -9.40
N VAL A 102 -9.73 3.67 -8.19
CA VAL A 102 -9.92 2.39 -7.50
C VAL A 102 -11.29 2.30 -6.86
N VAL A 103 -11.78 3.38 -6.23
CA VAL A 103 -13.05 3.39 -5.49
C VAL A 103 -14.24 2.87 -6.32
N PRO A 104 -14.41 3.20 -7.61
CA PRO A 104 -15.50 2.64 -8.43
C PRO A 104 -15.54 1.11 -8.44
N PHE A 105 -14.39 0.44 -8.39
CA PHE A 105 -14.32 -1.04 -8.36
C PHE A 105 -14.72 -1.63 -7.01
N THR A 106 -14.72 -0.84 -5.95
CA THR A 106 -15.15 -1.30 -4.61
C THR A 106 -16.65 -1.52 -4.51
N VAL A 107 -17.43 -0.87 -5.36
CA VAL A 107 -18.91 -0.93 -5.38
C VAL A 107 -19.45 -1.64 -6.62
N GLN A 108 -18.59 -2.02 -7.57
CA GLN A 108 -18.98 -2.69 -8.80
C GLN A 108 -19.00 -4.21 -8.61
N SER A 109 -20.17 -4.84 -8.85
CA SER A 109 -20.33 -6.28 -8.68
C SER A 109 -19.92 -7.11 -9.91
N LYS A 110 -20.11 -6.55 -11.11
CA LYS A 110 -19.91 -7.28 -12.38
C LYS A 110 -18.51 -7.10 -12.96
N LYS A 111 -17.96 -5.89 -12.89
CA LYS A 111 -16.64 -5.56 -13.47
C LYS A 111 -15.59 -5.54 -12.35
N LYS A 112 -14.80 -6.59 -12.26
CA LYS A 112 -13.76 -6.73 -11.24
C LYS A 112 -12.49 -6.00 -11.65
N MET A 113 -11.75 -5.48 -10.66
CA MET A 113 -10.40 -5.00 -10.89
C MET A 113 -9.50 -6.18 -11.24
N LYS A 114 -8.75 -6.06 -12.35
CA LYS A 114 -7.79 -7.02 -12.86
C LYS A 114 -6.57 -6.27 -13.40
N PRO A 115 -5.36 -6.80 -13.30
CA PRO A 115 -4.20 -6.19 -13.93
C PRO A 115 -4.31 -6.31 -15.46
N ILE A 116 -4.11 -5.20 -16.17
CA ILE A 116 -4.15 -5.14 -17.65
C ILE A 116 -2.82 -4.70 -18.27
N MET A 117 -1.82 -4.40 -17.45
CA MET A 117 -0.47 -4.07 -17.86
C MET A 117 0.55 -4.80 -16.98
N HIS A 118 1.68 -5.22 -17.55
CA HIS A 118 2.71 -6.01 -16.84
C HIS A 118 3.20 -5.32 -15.54
N MET A 119 3.38 -3.99 -15.53
CA MET A 119 3.77 -3.24 -14.34
C MET A 119 2.71 -3.26 -13.23
N CYS A 120 1.46 -3.55 -13.58
CA CYS A 120 0.35 -3.64 -12.63
C CYS A 120 0.17 -5.07 -12.06
N ALA A 121 0.91 -6.06 -12.55
CA ALA A 121 0.87 -7.45 -12.06
C ALA A 121 1.00 -7.58 -10.53
N PRO A 122 1.78 -6.72 -9.82
CA PRO A 122 1.89 -6.77 -8.36
C PRO A 122 0.57 -6.68 -7.58
N ILE A 123 -0.51 -6.11 -8.16
CA ILE A 123 -1.81 -6.08 -7.47
C ILE A 123 -2.44 -7.48 -7.33
N GLY A 124 -1.98 -8.46 -8.14
CA GLY A 124 -2.55 -9.81 -8.18
C GLY A 124 -3.77 -9.93 -9.07
N SER A 125 -4.14 -11.15 -9.42
CA SER A 125 -5.34 -11.46 -10.23
C SER A 125 -6.59 -11.73 -9.40
N ASP A 126 -6.45 -12.04 -8.11
CA ASP A 126 -7.54 -12.30 -7.16
C ASP A 126 -7.55 -11.20 -6.09
N ILE A 127 -8.39 -10.20 -6.29
CA ILE A 127 -8.53 -9.03 -5.41
C ILE A 127 -9.89 -9.10 -4.72
N PRO A 128 -9.94 -9.44 -3.41
CA PRO A 128 -11.17 -9.50 -2.66
C PRO A 128 -11.73 -8.11 -2.38
N THR A 129 -13.03 -8.04 -2.15
CA THR A 129 -13.71 -6.85 -1.64
C THR A 129 -14.26 -7.14 -0.25
N TRP A 130 -13.72 -6.47 0.76
CA TRP A 130 -14.24 -6.51 2.10
C TRP A 130 -15.44 -5.57 2.25
N ASP A 131 -16.49 -6.07 2.88
CA ASP A 131 -17.66 -5.27 3.23
C ASP A 131 -17.89 -5.31 4.73
N ILE A 132 -17.62 -4.18 5.41
CA ILE A 132 -17.79 -4.03 6.86
C ILE A 132 -19.20 -4.36 7.32
N SER A 133 -20.21 -4.14 6.46
CA SER A 133 -21.62 -4.34 6.81
C SER A 133 -21.98 -5.80 7.04
N HIS A 134 -21.24 -6.75 6.45
CA HIS A 134 -21.50 -8.17 6.60
C HIS A 134 -21.38 -8.64 8.05
N LYS A 135 -20.51 -8.05 8.84
CA LYS A 135 -20.28 -8.42 10.23
C LYS A 135 -20.72 -7.37 11.23
N PHE A 136 -20.59 -6.09 10.88
CA PHE A 136 -20.80 -4.99 11.82
C PHE A 136 -22.07 -4.18 11.53
N GLY A 137 -22.85 -4.57 10.50
CA GLY A 137 -24.09 -3.88 10.13
C GLY A 137 -23.85 -2.49 9.56
N VAL A 138 -24.80 -1.59 9.72
CA VAL A 138 -24.69 -0.20 9.25
C VAL A 138 -23.69 0.55 10.10
N THR A 139 -22.62 1.06 9.47
CA THR A 139 -21.56 1.84 10.11
C THR A 139 -21.27 3.11 9.29
N ASN A 140 -20.31 3.92 9.74
CA ASN A 140 -19.74 5.02 8.95
C ASN A 140 -18.62 4.56 8.00
N LEU A 141 -18.44 3.25 7.78
CA LEU A 141 -17.44 2.57 6.97
C LEU A 141 -15.98 2.67 7.48
N LEU A 142 -15.71 3.40 8.57
CA LEU A 142 -14.37 3.53 9.14
C LEU A 142 -13.99 2.31 9.98
N VAL A 143 -12.72 1.91 9.90
CA VAL A 143 -12.15 0.81 10.69
C VAL A 143 -11.59 1.37 12.00
N THR A 144 -12.43 1.44 13.02
CA THR A 144 -12.13 2.12 14.28
C THR A 144 -11.87 1.20 15.46
N SER A 145 -11.80 -0.10 15.23
CA SER A 145 -11.50 -1.10 16.27
C SER A 145 -10.60 -2.23 15.75
N VAL A 146 -9.95 -2.91 16.69
CA VAL A 146 -9.13 -4.10 16.39
C VAL A 146 -9.96 -5.20 15.72
N ASP A 147 -11.21 -5.42 16.16
CA ASP A 147 -12.08 -6.45 15.58
C ASP A 147 -12.44 -6.16 14.12
N MET A 148 -12.70 -4.89 13.77
CA MET A 148 -12.91 -4.48 12.38
C MET A 148 -11.63 -4.67 11.55
N GLY A 149 -10.47 -4.30 12.10
CA GLY A 149 -9.18 -4.49 11.45
C GLY A 149 -8.84 -5.97 11.21
N ARG A 150 -9.12 -6.84 12.18
CA ARG A 150 -8.92 -8.29 12.04
C ARG A 150 -9.82 -8.91 10.98
N ASP A 151 -11.06 -8.47 10.88
CA ASP A 151 -12.00 -8.93 9.87
C ASP A 151 -11.55 -8.52 8.46
N LEU A 152 -11.06 -7.28 8.29
CA LEU A 152 -10.44 -6.84 7.05
C LEU A 152 -9.17 -7.66 6.73
N ALA A 153 -8.29 -7.90 7.72
CA ALA A 153 -7.08 -8.69 7.54
C ALA A 153 -7.40 -10.15 7.16
N GLN A 154 -8.47 -10.72 7.69
CA GLN A 154 -8.96 -12.05 7.30
C GLN A 154 -9.44 -12.06 5.83
N CYS A 155 -10.16 -11.03 5.37
CA CYS A 155 -10.57 -10.90 3.97
C CYS A 155 -9.37 -10.73 3.04
N LEU A 156 -8.38 -9.93 3.42
CA LEU A 156 -7.11 -9.77 2.68
C LEU A 156 -6.40 -11.13 2.52
N GLY A 157 -6.35 -11.95 3.57
CA GLY A 157 -5.68 -13.25 3.56
C GLY A 157 -4.20 -13.12 3.17
N ASN A 158 -3.76 -13.96 2.22
CA ASN A 158 -2.38 -13.94 1.69
C ASN A 158 -2.18 -13.02 0.46
N ARG A 159 -3.18 -12.27 0.10
CA ARG A 159 -3.16 -11.39 -1.08
C ARG A 159 -2.40 -10.09 -0.81
N THR A 160 -2.10 -9.36 -1.88
CA THR A 160 -1.40 -8.07 -1.82
C THR A 160 -2.38 -6.90 -1.63
N VAL A 161 -3.61 -7.04 -2.11
CA VAL A 161 -4.63 -5.99 -2.15
C VAL A 161 -5.96 -6.53 -1.62
N SER A 162 -6.68 -5.71 -0.85
CA SER A 162 -8.11 -5.87 -0.60
C SER A 162 -8.82 -4.55 -0.86
N LEU A 163 -9.90 -4.59 -1.61
CA LEU A 163 -10.82 -3.45 -1.73
C LEU A 163 -11.70 -3.38 -0.48
N MET A 164 -12.15 -2.18 -0.15
CA MET A 164 -13.06 -1.89 0.96
C MET A 164 -14.31 -1.24 0.37
N ARG A 165 -15.45 -1.93 0.42
CA ARG A 165 -16.69 -1.49 -0.23
C ARG A 165 -17.10 -0.07 0.17
N GLY A 166 -17.22 0.81 -0.85
CA GLY A 166 -17.65 2.21 -0.67
C GLY A 166 -16.68 3.07 0.14
N HIS A 167 -15.42 2.63 0.28
CA HIS A 167 -14.41 3.32 1.08
C HIS A 167 -13.11 3.54 0.31
N GLY A 168 -12.40 2.46 -0.01
CA GLY A 168 -11.09 2.54 -0.64
C GLY A 168 -10.42 1.18 -0.73
N SER A 169 -9.14 1.11 -0.37
CA SER A 169 -8.37 -0.14 -0.42
C SER A 169 -7.26 -0.18 0.60
N VAL A 170 -6.76 -1.40 0.83
CA VAL A 170 -5.49 -1.65 1.51
C VAL A 170 -4.53 -2.37 0.56
N VAL A 171 -3.27 -1.97 0.60
CA VAL A 171 -2.17 -2.59 -0.15
C VAL A 171 -1.08 -2.96 0.84
N VAL A 172 -0.51 -4.16 0.70
CA VAL A 172 0.56 -4.65 1.58
C VAL A 172 1.78 -5.07 0.76
N GLY A 173 2.96 -4.97 1.37
CA GLY A 173 4.22 -5.32 0.72
C GLY A 173 5.30 -5.73 1.72
N LYS A 174 6.38 -6.33 1.18
CA LYS A 174 7.57 -6.75 1.94
C LYS A 174 8.55 -5.60 2.18
N SER A 175 8.29 -4.45 1.62
CA SER A 175 9.05 -3.22 1.85
C SER A 175 8.18 -1.99 1.60
N LEU A 176 8.63 -0.83 2.09
CA LEU A 176 7.97 0.45 1.85
C LEU A 176 7.94 0.79 0.34
N ARG A 177 9.03 0.49 -0.37
CA ARG A 177 9.14 0.74 -1.82
C ARG A 177 8.18 -0.13 -2.62
N GLU A 178 8.04 -1.40 -2.22
CA GLU A 178 7.12 -2.33 -2.86
C GLU A 178 5.65 -1.89 -2.71
N VAL A 179 5.26 -1.50 -1.49
CA VAL A 179 3.86 -1.08 -1.24
C VAL A 179 3.52 0.22 -1.94
N VAL A 180 4.47 1.18 -2.00
CA VAL A 180 4.30 2.45 -2.73
C VAL A 180 4.18 2.19 -4.23
N PHE A 181 5.09 1.39 -4.79
CA PHE A 181 5.05 0.98 -6.19
C PHE A 181 3.70 0.33 -6.54
N THR A 182 3.30 -0.66 -5.76
CA THR A 182 2.05 -1.40 -6.00
C THR A 182 0.83 -0.48 -5.92
N SER A 183 0.80 0.46 -4.98
CA SER A 183 -0.30 1.41 -4.80
C SER A 183 -0.40 2.37 -5.99
N ILE A 184 0.72 2.91 -6.47
CA ILE A 184 0.77 3.80 -7.64
C ILE A 184 0.29 3.06 -8.89
N TYR A 185 0.83 1.86 -9.15
CA TYR A 185 0.44 1.09 -10.32
C TYR A 185 -0.96 0.49 -10.21
N MET A 186 -1.52 0.34 -9.01
CA MET A 186 -2.93 0.01 -8.82
C MET A 186 -3.84 1.15 -9.27
N GLU A 187 -3.54 2.40 -8.90
CA GLU A 187 -4.30 3.57 -9.35
C GLU A 187 -4.20 3.75 -10.87
N ILE A 188 -3.00 3.65 -11.44
CA ILE A 188 -2.78 3.69 -12.89
C ILE A 188 -3.56 2.57 -13.61
N ASN A 189 -3.53 1.35 -13.06
CA ASN A 189 -4.27 0.23 -13.61
C ASN A 189 -5.77 0.47 -13.59
N ALA A 190 -6.28 1.01 -12.50
CA ALA A 190 -7.71 1.31 -12.35
C ALA A 190 -8.15 2.36 -13.38
N GLU A 191 -7.38 3.43 -13.58
CA GLU A 191 -7.64 4.44 -14.59
C GLU A 191 -7.66 3.83 -16.01
N MET A 192 -6.62 3.05 -16.35
CA MET A 192 -6.55 2.38 -17.66
C MET A 192 -7.70 1.39 -17.86
N LEU A 193 -8.05 0.65 -16.82
CA LEU A 193 -9.14 -0.35 -16.87
C LEU A 193 -10.48 0.33 -17.07
N LEU A 194 -10.75 1.48 -16.45
CA LEU A 194 -11.95 2.29 -16.69
C LEU A 194 -12.01 2.74 -18.16
N LYS A 195 -10.89 3.21 -18.72
CA LYS A 195 -10.80 3.60 -20.15
C LYS A 195 -10.98 2.40 -21.07
N ALA A 196 -10.40 1.24 -20.75
CA ALA A 196 -10.58 0.03 -21.53
C ALA A 196 -12.07 -0.42 -21.59
N TYR A 197 -12.80 -0.29 -20.49
CA TYR A 197 -14.24 -0.56 -20.47
C TYR A 197 -15.06 0.43 -21.33
N GLN A 198 -14.53 1.61 -21.62
CA GLN A 198 -15.17 2.61 -22.48
C GLN A 198 -14.89 2.39 -23.97
N LEU A 199 -13.84 1.65 -24.34
CA LEU A 199 -13.43 1.42 -25.72
C LEU A 199 -14.31 0.41 -26.48
N GLY A 200 -15.12 -0.37 -25.79
CA GLY A 200 -15.96 -1.39 -26.43
C GLY A 200 -17.06 -1.89 -25.49
N ASP A 201 -17.70 -3.02 -25.83
CA ASP A 201 -18.87 -3.57 -25.12
C ASP A 201 -18.56 -4.15 -23.73
N GLY A 202 -17.38 -3.83 -23.20
CA GLY A 202 -16.97 -4.18 -21.85
C GLY A 202 -16.17 -5.46 -21.73
N ASP A 203 -15.86 -6.12 -22.84
CA ASP A 203 -14.94 -7.27 -22.85
C ASP A 203 -13.49 -6.78 -22.86
N ILE A 204 -12.73 -7.23 -21.88
CA ILE A 204 -11.30 -6.97 -21.75
C ILE A 204 -10.55 -8.30 -21.61
N THR A 205 -9.30 -8.33 -22.05
CA THR A 205 -8.37 -9.44 -21.82
C THR A 205 -7.35 -9.01 -20.77
N PRO A 206 -7.56 -9.30 -19.47
CA PRO A 206 -6.59 -9.00 -18.43
C PRO A 206 -5.40 -9.95 -18.51
N LEU A 207 -4.34 -9.65 -17.75
CA LEU A 207 -3.24 -10.58 -17.56
C LEU A 207 -3.75 -11.89 -16.95
N SER A 208 -3.33 -13.00 -17.52
CA SER A 208 -3.55 -14.34 -16.95
C SER A 208 -2.78 -14.53 -15.64
N ASP A 209 -3.18 -15.51 -14.82
CA ASP A 209 -2.47 -15.85 -13.59
C ASP A 209 -0.99 -16.19 -13.85
N GLY A 210 -0.70 -16.85 -14.99
CA GLY A 210 0.65 -17.16 -15.42
C GLY A 210 1.48 -15.90 -15.73
N GLU A 211 0.91 -14.92 -16.41
CA GLU A 211 1.56 -13.64 -16.71
C GLU A 211 1.76 -12.81 -15.44
N VAL A 212 0.79 -12.81 -14.51
CA VAL A 212 0.92 -12.19 -13.20
C VAL A 212 2.07 -12.81 -12.42
N ALA A 213 2.16 -14.15 -12.38
CA ALA A 213 3.23 -14.86 -11.70
C ALA A 213 4.61 -14.60 -12.33
N ALA A 214 4.70 -14.59 -13.67
CA ALA A 214 5.93 -14.30 -14.40
C ALA A 214 6.46 -12.87 -14.15
N ASN A 215 5.57 -11.92 -13.90
CA ASN A 215 5.90 -10.52 -13.57
C ASN A 215 6.12 -10.27 -12.07
N SER A 216 6.09 -11.29 -11.22
CA SER A 216 6.32 -11.15 -9.78
C SER A 216 7.70 -10.56 -9.44
N GLY A 217 8.70 -10.77 -10.30
CA GLY A 217 10.04 -10.19 -10.19
C GLY A 217 10.08 -8.65 -10.33
N ALA A 218 9.04 -8.02 -10.91
CA ALA A 218 8.93 -6.56 -10.96
C ALA A 218 8.83 -5.90 -9.57
N ARG A 219 8.60 -6.71 -8.53
CA ARG A 219 8.51 -6.28 -7.12
C ARG A 219 9.85 -6.18 -6.41
N ALA A 220 10.96 -6.49 -7.05
CA ALA A 220 12.27 -6.58 -6.39
C ALA A 220 13.38 -5.88 -7.18
N GLY A 221 14.43 -5.50 -6.46
CA GLY A 221 15.68 -5.04 -7.03
C GLY A 221 15.56 -3.74 -7.82
N PHE A 222 16.23 -3.73 -8.97
CA PHE A 222 16.42 -2.54 -9.81
C PHE A 222 15.12 -1.81 -10.19
N THR A 223 14.03 -2.53 -10.45
CA THR A 223 12.75 -1.90 -10.85
C THR A 223 12.19 -1.02 -9.74
N LEU A 224 12.20 -1.50 -8.49
CA LEU A 224 11.75 -0.72 -7.33
C LEU A 224 12.68 0.46 -7.05
N GLU A 225 14.00 0.26 -7.13
CA GLU A 225 15.01 1.31 -6.92
C GLU A 225 14.86 2.43 -7.94
N ARG A 226 14.76 2.08 -9.23
CA ARG A 226 14.58 3.05 -10.31
C ARG A 226 13.34 3.91 -10.12
N GLY A 227 12.23 3.30 -9.73
CA GLY A 227 10.98 4.02 -9.43
C GLY A 227 11.15 4.92 -8.21
N TRP A 228 11.69 4.38 -7.12
CA TRP A 228 11.88 5.12 -5.87
C TRP A 228 12.81 6.32 -6.02
N GLU A 229 13.97 6.16 -6.68
CA GLU A 229 14.88 7.27 -6.97
C GLU A 229 14.17 8.39 -7.74
N ASN A 230 13.45 8.04 -8.82
CA ASN A 230 12.70 9.03 -9.60
C ASN A 230 11.66 9.77 -8.75
N TRP A 231 10.91 9.05 -7.92
CA TRP A 231 9.88 9.64 -7.08
C TRP A 231 10.45 10.50 -5.95
N CYS A 232 11.57 10.13 -5.37
CA CYS A 232 12.30 10.98 -4.43
C CYS A 232 12.65 12.32 -5.07
N ARG A 233 13.20 12.31 -6.30
CA ARG A 233 13.56 13.54 -7.04
C ARG A 233 12.33 14.39 -7.36
N LEU A 234 11.24 13.78 -7.83
CA LEU A 234 9.99 14.48 -8.15
C LEU A 234 9.37 15.17 -6.93
N THR A 235 9.52 14.59 -5.75
CA THR A 235 8.96 15.13 -4.50
C THR A 235 9.96 15.96 -3.68
N GLY A 236 11.18 16.18 -4.20
CA GLY A 236 12.24 16.93 -3.51
C GLY A 236 12.72 16.24 -2.24
N ARG A 237 12.60 14.91 -2.16
CA ARG A 237 13.00 14.11 -1.00
C ARG A 237 14.37 13.47 -1.18
N PRO A 238 15.13 13.25 -0.09
CA PRO A 238 16.38 12.51 -0.15
C PRO A 238 16.17 11.10 -0.73
N TYR A 239 17.15 10.66 -1.52
CA TYR A 239 17.22 9.29 -2.00
C TYR A 239 18.35 8.56 -1.27
N TYR A 240 18.00 7.48 -0.60
CA TYR A 240 18.95 6.57 0.05
C TYR A 240 18.98 5.26 -0.74
N ALA A 241 20.06 5.04 -1.50
CA ALA A 241 20.25 3.80 -2.24
C ALA A 241 20.26 2.61 -1.26
N GLN A 242 19.50 1.57 -1.57
CA GLN A 242 19.61 0.30 -0.84
C GLN A 242 20.50 -0.66 -1.62
N ASP A 243 21.31 -1.46 -0.91
CA ASP A 243 22.01 -2.59 -1.50
C ASP A 243 20.95 -3.62 -2.00
N TRP A 244 20.69 -3.58 -3.30
CA TRP A 244 19.81 -4.56 -3.93
C TRP A 244 20.67 -5.68 -4.51
N ASN A 245 20.39 -6.91 -4.12
CA ASN A 245 20.91 -8.07 -4.80
C ASN A 245 20.30 -8.12 -6.20
N MET A 246 21.16 -8.04 -7.20
CA MET A 246 20.75 -8.26 -8.58
C MET A 246 20.13 -9.66 -8.67
N GLY A 247 18.86 -9.72 -9.12
CA GLY A 247 18.20 -11.00 -9.35
C GLY A 247 19.02 -11.91 -10.28
N PRO A 248 18.72 -13.20 -10.32
CA PRO A 248 19.44 -14.12 -11.21
C PRO A 248 19.34 -13.64 -12.66
N GLY A 249 20.49 -13.36 -13.28
CA GLY A 249 20.60 -12.83 -14.66
C GLY A 249 21.35 -11.51 -14.80
N PHE A 250 21.66 -10.82 -13.72
CA PHE A 250 22.51 -9.61 -13.75
C PHE A 250 23.79 -9.84 -12.94
N SER A 251 24.93 -9.63 -13.54
CA SER A 251 26.23 -9.66 -12.86
C SER A 251 26.71 -8.24 -12.58
N LYS A 252 27.51 -8.05 -11.50
CA LYS A 252 28.14 -6.76 -11.16
C LYS A 252 29.14 -6.30 -12.24
N THR A 253 29.37 -7.09 -13.26
CA THR A 253 30.34 -6.82 -14.35
C THR A 253 29.70 -6.12 -15.56
N ASP A 254 28.37 -5.97 -15.59
CA ASP A 254 27.66 -5.27 -16.68
C ASP A 254 27.53 -3.76 -16.35
N LYS A 255 28.71 -3.09 -16.24
CA LYS A 255 28.82 -1.63 -16.19
C LYS A 255 29.14 -1.08 -17.57
#